data_000ac72b6a801788076c78ffd1470810
#
_entry.id   000ac72b6a801788076c78ffd1470810
#
_cell.length_a   1.000
_cell.length_b   1.000
_cell.length_c   1.000
_cell.angle_alpha   90.00
_cell.angle_beta   90.00
_cell.angle_gamma   90.00
#
_symmetry.space_group_name_H-M   'P 1'
#
loop_
_entity.id
_entity.type
_entity.pdbx_description
1 polymer ?
#
loop_
_entity_poly.entity_id
_entity_poly.type
_entity_poly.pdbx_seq_one_letter_code
_entity_poly.pdbx_strand_id
1 'polypeptide(L)'
;SESPEAYIVYNDATPTEYYLLENRQGTGNDEEIPSSGMLIIHVDYDYNAWETNSINNRSYHQRFTIIPADNQRTSATNFADTYPGTMRNTSLTDTSTPAAALYNANKDGRKFMGKPITEISESLQGLVSFTFMGGETVNTPSDLASQDITADAFRATWSAVEEADSYNVELRESSADASPE
;
A
#
# COMPACT_ATOMS: atom_id res chain seq x y z
N SER A 1 -15.66 -14.72 1.83
CA SER A 1 -15.51 -13.48 2.64
C SER A 1 -14.08 -13.03 2.45
N GLU A 2 -13.89 -12.10 1.55
CA GLU A 2 -12.58 -11.50 1.34
C GLU A 2 -12.28 -10.65 2.57
N SER A 3 -11.09 -10.83 3.16
CA SER A 3 -10.63 -9.98 4.25
C SER A 3 -10.43 -8.57 3.71
N PRO A 4 -10.83 -7.50 4.39
CA PRO A 4 -10.49 -6.15 3.99
C PRO A 4 -8.97 -6.01 4.02
N GLU A 5 -8.39 -5.51 2.93
CA GLU A 5 -6.95 -5.31 2.80
C GLU A 5 -6.65 -3.83 2.57
N ALA A 6 -5.62 -3.34 3.25
CA ALA A 6 -5.06 -2.02 3.03
C ALA A 6 -3.53 -2.13 2.99
N TYR A 7 -2.91 -1.36 2.12
CA TYR A 7 -1.45 -1.34 1.97
C TYR A 7 -0.89 0.02 2.39
N ILE A 8 0.28 0.00 3.01
CA ILE A 8 0.99 1.21 3.41
C ILE A 8 2.31 1.29 2.65
N VAL A 9 2.54 2.43 2.01
CA VAL A 9 3.79 2.74 1.29
C VAL A 9 4.50 3.86 2.02
N TYR A 10 5.59 3.53 2.72
CA TYR A 10 6.31 4.48 3.57
C TYR A 10 7.30 5.36 2.80
N ASN A 11 7.45 6.61 3.26
CA ASN A 11 8.67 7.38 3.05
C ASN A 11 9.80 6.74 3.86
N ASP A 12 10.85 6.23 3.21
CA ASP A 12 11.91 5.46 3.86
C ASP A 12 12.81 6.28 4.78
N ALA A 13 12.88 7.60 4.59
CA ALA A 13 13.62 8.50 5.46
C ALA A 13 12.76 9.01 6.64
N THR A 14 11.43 9.08 6.45
CA THR A 14 10.48 9.60 7.45
C THR A 14 9.24 8.70 7.49
N PRO A 15 9.27 7.54 8.17
CA PRO A 15 8.19 6.55 8.15
C PRO A 15 6.85 7.03 8.74
N THR A 16 6.82 8.19 9.39
CA THR A 16 5.57 8.86 9.81
C THR A 16 4.83 9.50 8.64
N GLU A 17 5.49 9.63 7.48
CA GLU A 17 4.87 10.04 6.22
C GLU A 17 4.72 8.83 5.30
N TYR A 18 3.51 8.58 4.83
CA TYR A 18 3.21 7.40 4.02
C TYR A 18 1.97 7.60 3.15
N TYR A 19 1.79 6.70 2.18
CA TYR A 19 0.53 6.51 1.48
C TYR A 19 -0.19 5.30 2.01
N LEU A 20 -1.51 5.44 2.17
CA LEU A 20 -2.43 4.35 2.47
C LEU A 20 -3.24 4.06 1.20
N LEU A 21 -3.25 2.79 0.79
CA LEU A 21 -3.97 2.31 -0.38
C LEU A 21 -5.14 1.44 0.10
N GLU A 22 -6.34 1.76 -0.34
CA GLU A 22 -7.55 1.03 0.02
C GLU A 22 -8.40 0.76 -1.23
N ASN A 23 -8.98 -0.43 -1.32
CA ASN A 23 -10.03 -0.71 -2.29
C ASN A 23 -11.37 -0.24 -1.73
N ARG A 24 -12.00 0.74 -2.37
CA ARG A 24 -13.32 1.26 -2.01
C ARG A 24 -14.34 0.89 -3.08
N GLN A 25 -15.47 0.37 -2.61
CA GLN A 25 -16.57 -0.03 -3.48
C GLN A 25 -17.87 0.55 -2.92
N GLY A 26 -18.75 1.08 -3.77
CA GLY A 26 -20.04 1.63 -3.36
C GLY A 26 -21.01 0.55 -2.87
N THR A 27 -20.61 -0.29 -1.92
CA THR A 27 -21.41 -1.39 -1.37
C THR A 27 -21.27 -1.48 0.15
N GLY A 28 -22.30 -1.96 0.82
CA GLY A 28 -22.28 -2.14 2.28
C GLY A 28 -22.12 -0.82 3.02
N ASN A 29 -21.08 -0.68 3.84
CA ASN A 29 -20.81 0.55 4.59
C ASN A 29 -20.34 1.72 3.70
N ASP A 30 -19.93 1.43 2.47
CA ASP A 30 -19.41 2.40 1.50
C ASP A 30 -20.43 2.80 0.44
N GLU A 31 -21.72 2.47 0.62
CA GLU A 31 -22.80 2.71 -0.37
C GLU A 31 -22.93 4.17 -0.79
N GLU A 32 -22.61 5.10 0.10
CA GLU A 32 -22.68 6.55 -0.16
C GLU A 32 -21.36 7.13 -0.71
N ILE A 33 -20.32 6.31 -0.91
CA ILE A 33 -19.07 6.79 -1.50
C ILE A 33 -19.28 7.09 -2.98
N PRO A 34 -18.85 8.26 -3.47
CA PRO A 34 -19.20 8.73 -4.80
C PRO A 34 -18.48 8.00 -5.95
N SER A 35 -17.49 7.15 -5.65
CA SER A 35 -16.70 6.42 -6.65
C SER A 35 -16.19 5.09 -6.13
N SER A 36 -15.97 4.12 -7.03
CA SER A 36 -15.29 2.86 -6.72
C SER A 36 -13.86 2.85 -7.26
N GLY A 37 -13.03 1.94 -6.74
CA GLY A 37 -11.65 1.75 -7.14
C GLY A 37 -10.65 1.92 -5.99
N MET A 38 -9.38 2.13 -6.32
CA MET A 38 -8.33 2.36 -5.33
C MET A 38 -8.33 3.80 -4.85
N LEU A 39 -8.56 3.99 -3.56
CA LEU A 39 -8.37 5.28 -2.90
C LEU A 39 -6.93 5.36 -2.38
N ILE A 40 -6.23 6.45 -2.68
CA ILE A 40 -4.88 6.71 -2.20
C ILE A 40 -4.92 7.91 -1.26
N ILE A 41 -4.50 7.71 -0.02
CA ILE A 41 -4.47 8.73 1.02
C ILE A 41 -3.01 9.03 1.37
N HIS A 42 -2.63 10.31 1.35
CA HIS A 42 -1.35 10.80 1.86
C HIS A 42 -1.50 11.16 3.33
N VAL A 43 -0.67 10.55 4.16
CA VAL A 43 -0.60 10.81 5.60
C VAL A 43 0.80 11.32 5.95
N ASP A 44 0.86 12.44 6.67
CA ASP A 44 2.06 12.94 7.34
C ASP A 44 1.74 13.05 8.83
N TYR A 45 1.94 11.94 9.55
CA TYR A 45 1.52 11.80 10.93
C TYR A 45 2.33 12.68 11.87
N ASP A 46 1.64 13.46 12.69
CA ASP A 46 2.19 14.27 13.76
C ASP A 46 1.30 14.12 15.00
N TYR A 47 1.86 13.59 16.06
CA TYR A 47 1.12 13.29 17.29
C TYR A 47 0.35 14.52 17.81
N ASN A 48 1.00 15.69 17.87
CA ASN A 48 0.35 16.89 18.42
C ASN A 48 -0.81 17.37 17.53
N ALA A 49 -0.65 17.28 16.20
CA ALA A 49 -1.70 17.65 15.27
C ALA A 49 -2.94 16.76 15.40
N TRP A 50 -2.73 15.46 15.67
CA TRP A 50 -3.82 14.50 15.92
C TRP A 50 -4.51 14.77 17.26
N GLU A 51 -3.76 14.92 18.35
CA GLU A 51 -4.29 15.20 19.68
C GLU A 51 -5.12 16.50 19.75
N THR A 52 -4.70 17.52 18.98
CA THR A 52 -5.38 18.83 18.98
C THR A 52 -6.39 18.98 17.86
N ASN A 53 -6.68 17.93 17.10
CA ASN A 53 -7.57 17.95 15.92
C ASN A 53 -7.23 19.07 14.94
N SER A 54 -5.94 19.24 14.64
CA SER A 54 -5.42 20.30 13.76
C SER A 54 -4.73 19.76 12.49
N ILE A 55 -5.01 18.49 12.11
CA ILE A 55 -4.33 17.74 11.05
C ILE A 55 -4.39 18.44 9.68
N ASN A 56 -5.49 19.12 9.36
CA ASN A 56 -5.71 19.77 8.06
C ASN A 56 -5.96 21.29 8.16
N ASN A 57 -5.55 21.93 9.25
CA ASN A 57 -5.73 23.38 9.45
C ASN A 57 -4.88 24.25 8.52
N ARG A 58 -3.92 23.65 7.81
CA ARG A 58 -3.05 24.35 6.85
C ARG A 58 -3.27 23.81 5.45
N SER A 59 -3.84 24.62 4.57
CA SER A 59 -4.18 24.20 3.19
C SER A 59 -2.95 23.78 2.37
N TYR A 60 -1.77 24.34 2.65
CA TYR A 60 -0.51 24.00 1.99
C TYR A 60 0.20 22.77 2.58
N HIS A 61 -0.27 22.25 3.71
CA HIS A 61 0.27 21.07 4.37
C HIS A 61 -0.85 20.32 5.08
N GLN A 62 -1.63 19.58 4.32
CA GLN A 62 -2.68 18.71 4.83
C GLN A 62 -2.07 17.37 5.23
N ARG A 63 -2.18 17.03 6.52
CA ARG A 63 -1.55 15.83 7.07
C ARG A 63 -2.32 14.54 6.83
N PHE A 64 -3.56 14.66 6.37
CA PHE A 64 -4.39 13.53 5.95
C PHE A 64 -5.24 13.99 4.77
N THR A 65 -4.89 13.55 3.56
CA THR A 65 -5.56 14.02 2.36
C THR A 65 -5.56 12.96 1.26
N ILE A 66 -6.60 12.94 0.46
CA ILE A 66 -6.67 12.09 -0.73
C ILE A 66 -5.70 12.63 -1.80
N ILE A 67 -5.06 11.72 -2.54
CA ILE A 67 -4.39 12.00 -3.81
C ILE A 67 -5.38 11.63 -4.91
N PRO A 68 -6.15 12.58 -5.44
CA PRO A 68 -7.24 12.30 -6.36
C PRO A 68 -6.74 11.93 -7.75
N ALA A 69 -7.34 10.92 -8.38
CA ALA A 69 -6.94 10.46 -9.70
C ALA A 69 -7.10 11.52 -10.81
N ASP A 70 -8.02 12.47 -10.63
CA ASP A 70 -8.24 13.61 -11.54
C ASP A 70 -7.31 14.81 -11.24
N ASN A 71 -6.46 14.70 -10.22
CA ASN A 71 -5.60 15.78 -9.73
C ASN A 71 -6.35 17.07 -9.30
N GLN A 72 -7.63 16.96 -8.91
CA GLN A 72 -8.44 18.07 -8.45
C GLN A 72 -8.92 17.82 -7.02
N ARG A 73 -8.67 18.78 -6.12
CA ARG A 73 -9.07 18.68 -4.70
C ARG A 73 -10.34 19.51 -4.45
N THR A 74 -11.42 19.16 -5.12
CA THR A 74 -12.71 19.86 -4.98
C THR A 74 -13.82 18.85 -4.77
N SER A 75 -14.80 19.19 -3.93
CA SER A 75 -15.97 18.35 -3.70
C SER A 75 -16.83 18.13 -4.96
N ALA A 76 -16.68 18.98 -5.96
CA ALA A 76 -17.38 18.85 -7.23
C ALA A 76 -16.90 17.65 -8.06
N THR A 77 -15.70 17.13 -7.80
CA THR A 77 -15.07 16.03 -8.54
C THR A 77 -14.77 14.79 -7.70
N ASN A 78 -15.31 14.66 -6.49
CA ASN A 78 -15.09 13.50 -5.62
C ASN A 78 -15.39 12.14 -6.30
N PHE A 79 -16.26 12.12 -7.31
CA PHE A 79 -16.55 10.94 -8.11
C PHE A 79 -15.38 10.51 -9.02
N ALA A 80 -14.31 11.30 -9.10
CA ALA A 80 -13.12 11.06 -9.91
C ALA A 80 -11.85 10.88 -9.07
N ASP A 81 -11.98 10.74 -7.73
CA ASP A 81 -10.85 10.65 -6.81
C ASP A 81 -10.16 9.29 -6.81
N THR A 82 -10.91 8.20 -7.05
CA THR A 82 -10.38 6.83 -7.05
C THR A 82 -9.66 6.48 -8.35
N TYR A 83 -8.67 5.58 -8.26
CA TYR A 83 -7.94 5.02 -9.40
C TYR A 83 -8.52 3.66 -9.80
N PRO A 84 -8.55 3.31 -11.10
CA PRO A 84 -8.28 4.18 -12.24
C PRO A 84 -9.38 5.21 -12.47
N GLY A 85 -10.56 5.02 -11.86
CA GLY A 85 -11.72 5.89 -11.84
C GLY A 85 -12.20 6.33 -13.22
N THR A 86 -13.03 7.37 -13.23
CA THR A 86 -13.57 7.95 -14.47
C THR A 86 -12.52 8.56 -15.38
N MET A 87 -11.38 8.98 -14.79
CA MET A 87 -10.24 9.55 -15.54
C MET A 87 -9.36 8.49 -16.18
N ARG A 88 -9.55 7.21 -15.85
CA ARG A 88 -8.71 6.10 -16.27
C ARG A 88 -7.23 6.33 -15.97
N ASN A 89 -6.95 6.96 -14.82
CA ASN A 89 -5.59 7.17 -14.36
C ASN A 89 -5.06 5.88 -13.74
N THR A 90 -4.12 5.23 -14.40
CA THR A 90 -3.60 3.91 -14.03
C THR A 90 -2.29 3.97 -13.29
N SER A 91 -1.84 5.16 -12.84
CA SER A 91 -0.53 5.26 -12.21
C SER A 91 -0.43 6.40 -11.20
N LEU A 92 0.37 6.17 -10.14
CA LEU A 92 0.90 7.19 -9.26
C LEU A 92 2.41 6.98 -9.14
N THR A 93 3.19 7.88 -9.74
CA THR A 93 4.65 7.85 -9.79
C THR A 93 5.22 9.23 -9.46
N ASP A 94 6.54 9.35 -9.35
CA ASP A 94 7.20 10.65 -9.13
C ASP A 94 6.96 11.64 -10.28
N THR A 95 6.56 11.17 -11.45
CA THR A 95 6.39 11.97 -12.68
C THR A 95 4.99 11.93 -13.27
N SER A 96 4.07 11.18 -12.67
CA SER A 96 2.65 11.17 -13.09
C SER A 96 1.92 12.46 -12.70
N THR A 97 0.68 12.58 -13.13
CA THR A 97 -0.23 13.65 -12.70
C THR A 97 -1.51 13.03 -12.16
N PRO A 98 -1.75 13.11 -10.83
CA PRO A 98 -0.88 13.70 -9.80
C PRO A 98 0.46 12.96 -9.66
N ALA A 99 1.47 13.64 -9.11
CA ALA A 99 2.74 13.02 -8.77
C ALA A 99 2.74 12.46 -7.34
N ALA A 100 3.58 11.45 -7.10
CA ALA A 100 3.78 10.83 -5.79
C ALA A 100 4.63 11.73 -4.86
N ALA A 101 4.12 12.94 -4.56
CA ALA A 101 4.83 13.98 -3.83
C ALA A 101 4.75 13.79 -2.31
N LEU A 102 5.83 14.14 -1.62
CA LEU A 102 5.98 14.12 -0.17
C LEU A 102 6.21 15.53 0.39
N TYR A 103 5.93 15.73 1.67
CA TYR A 103 6.31 16.93 2.41
C TYR A 103 7.76 16.85 2.91
N ASN A 104 8.20 15.66 3.33
CA ASN A 104 9.53 15.41 3.83
C ASN A 104 10.40 14.75 2.75
N ALA A 105 11.71 15.02 2.76
CA ALA A 105 12.64 14.39 1.83
C ALA A 105 12.73 12.88 2.09
N ASN A 106 12.83 12.10 1.03
CA ASN A 106 13.12 10.67 1.08
C ASN A 106 14.65 10.45 1.14
N LYS A 107 15.11 9.20 1.21
CA LYS A 107 16.54 8.84 1.29
C LYS A 107 17.40 9.41 0.18
N ASP A 108 16.84 9.62 -1.00
CA ASP A 108 17.53 10.25 -2.14
C ASP A 108 17.57 11.78 -2.08
N GLY A 109 17.04 12.39 -1.02
CA GLY A 109 16.96 13.84 -0.81
C GLY A 109 15.82 14.53 -1.58
N ARG A 110 15.08 13.82 -2.42
CA ARG A 110 13.92 14.35 -3.15
C ARG A 110 12.64 14.23 -2.32
N LYS A 111 11.66 15.06 -2.62
CA LYS A 111 10.33 15.01 -1.98
C LYS A 111 9.35 14.23 -2.84
N PHE A 112 9.73 13.00 -3.16
CA PHE A 112 8.92 12.05 -3.90
C PHE A 112 9.02 10.67 -3.26
N MET A 113 7.97 9.87 -3.46
CA MET A 113 7.89 8.54 -2.84
C MET A 113 8.98 7.60 -3.36
N GLY A 114 9.35 7.70 -4.66
CA GLY A 114 10.33 6.84 -5.29
C GLY A 114 9.87 5.39 -5.45
N LYS A 115 8.58 5.13 -5.24
CA LYS A 115 7.95 3.80 -5.28
C LYS A 115 6.76 3.85 -6.23
N PRO A 116 6.97 3.62 -7.53
CA PRO A 116 5.91 3.72 -8.52
C PRO A 116 4.81 2.67 -8.28
N ILE A 117 3.56 3.14 -8.39
CA ILE A 117 2.35 2.33 -8.46
C ILE A 117 1.83 2.48 -9.88
N THR A 118 1.73 1.39 -10.64
CA THR A 118 1.37 1.41 -12.07
C THR A 118 0.36 0.33 -12.39
N GLU A 119 -0.17 0.33 -13.61
CA GLU A 119 -1.13 -0.68 -14.09
C GLU A 119 -2.35 -0.84 -13.18
N ILE A 120 -2.74 0.24 -12.50
CA ILE A 120 -3.91 0.22 -11.63
C ILE A 120 -5.14 -0.09 -12.47
N SER A 121 -5.87 -1.13 -12.08
CA SER A 121 -7.08 -1.57 -12.76
C SER A 121 -8.14 -2.03 -11.78
N GLU A 122 -9.39 -1.95 -12.19
CA GLU A 122 -10.55 -2.44 -11.43
C GLU A 122 -11.33 -3.43 -12.31
N SER A 123 -11.60 -4.60 -11.76
CA SER A 123 -12.42 -5.61 -12.43
C SER A 123 -13.93 -5.29 -12.32
N LEU A 124 -14.75 -5.97 -13.10
CA LEU A 124 -16.22 -5.87 -13.00
C LEU A 124 -16.77 -6.35 -11.64
N GLN A 125 -15.99 -7.12 -10.91
CA GLN A 125 -16.33 -7.61 -9.56
C GLN A 125 -15.85 -6.67 -8.45
N GLY A 126 -15.28 -5.50 -8.82
CA GLY A 126 -14.77 -4.53 -7.85
C GLY A 126 -13.41 -4.90 -7.25
N LEU A 127 -12.68 -5.84 -7.85
CA LEU A 127 -11.32 -6.16 -7.44
C LEU A 127 -10.34 -5.18 -8.07
N VAL A 128 -9.55 -4.51 -7.25
CA VAL A 128 -8.47 -3.62 -7.69
C VAL A 128 -7.16 -4.41 -7.75
N SER A 129 -6.43 -4.22 -8.84
CA SER A 129 -5.08 -4.77 -9.05
C SER A 129 -4.12 -3.65 -9.44
N PHE A 130 -2.86 -3.77 -9.08
CA PHE A 130 -1.81 -2.81 -9.46
C PHE A 130 -0.43 -3.48 -9.45
N THR A 131 0.51 -2.86 -10.15
CA THR A 131 1.92 -3.22 -10.14
C THR A 131 2.67 -2.25 -9.22
N PHE A 132 3.40 -2.78 -8.26
CA PHE A 132 4.22 -2.00 -7.32
C PHE A 132 5.70 -2.13 -7.68
N MET A 133 6.41 -0.99 -7.78
CA MET A 133 7.85 -0.92 -8.08
C MET A 133 8.27 -1.68 -9.35
N GLY A 134 7.43 -1.64 -10.40
CA GLY A 134 7.72 -2.28 -11.67
C GLY A 134 7.35 -3.76 -11.75
N GLY A 135 6.76 -4.32 -10.68
CA GLY A 135 6.31 -5.71 -10.67
C GLY A 135 7.44 -6.73 -10.66
N GLU A 136 8.63 -6.34 -10.26
CA GLU A 136 9.70 -7.30 -10.00
C GLU A 136 9.28 -8.17 -8.82
N THR A 137 8.84 -9.37 -9.15
CA THR A 137 8.59 -10.40 -8.15
C THR A 137 9.93 -10.92 -7.70
N VAL A 138 10.34 -10.58 -6.50
CA VAL A 138 11.42 -11.32 -5.84
C VAL A 138 10.98 -12.79 -5.81
N ASN A 139 11.76 -13.67 -6.44
CA ASN A 139 11.43 -15.09 -6.51
C ASN A 139 11.24 -15.64 -5.10
N THR A 140 10.32 -16.59 -4.96
CA THR A 140 10.17 -17.31 -3.70
C THR A 140 11.45 -18.08 -3.41
N PRO A 141 12.01 -18.03 -2.19
CA PRO A 141 13.16 -18.85 -1.82
C PRO A 141 12.88 -20.33 -2.12
N SER A 142 13.82 -20.99 -2.77
CA SER A 142 13.79 -22.43 -3.01
C SER A 142 14.60 -23.20 -1.96
N ASP A 143 14.54 -24.52 -2.01
CA ASP A 143 15.33 -25.42 -1.17
C ASP A 143 15.16 -25.19 0.34
N LEU A 144 13.94 -24.79 0.74
CA LEU A 144 13.61 -24.68 2.15
C LEU A 144 13.78 -26.05 2.83
N ALA A 145 14.68 -26.13 3.78
CA ALA A 145 14.96 -27.33 4.54
C ALA A 145 15.17 -27.04 6.02
N SER A 146 14.89 -28.04 6.85
CA SER A 146 15.22 -28.01 8.27
C SER A 146 16.44 -28.92 8.53
N GLN A 147 17.41 -28.42 9.29
CA GLN A 147 18.61 -29.11 9.70
C GLN A 147 18.79 -28.99 11.21
N ASP A 148 19.69 -29.83 11.77
CA ASP A 148 20.06 -29.81 13.19
C ASP A 148 18.84 -29.86 14.13
N ILE A 149 17.86 -30.72 13.80
CA ILE A 149 16.58 -30.81 14.53
C ILE A 149 16.83 -31.46 15.90
N THR A 150 16.46 -30.76 16.95
CA THR A 150 16.45 -31.23 18.35
C THR A 150 15.04 -31.10 18.93
N ALA A 151 14.84 -31.47 20.20
CA ALA A 151 13.55 -31.30 20.87
C ALA A 151 13.13 -29.83 20.98
N ASP A 152 14.10 -28.90 21.04
CA ASP A 152 13.86 -27.49 21.38
C ASP A 152 14.31 -26.51 20.28
N ALA A 153 14.98 -27.00 19.21
CA ALA A 153 15.54 -26.14 18.18
C ALA A 153 15.70 -26.85 16.85
N PHE A 154 15.71 -26.07 15.78
CA PHE A 154 16.11 -26.51 14.44
C PHE A 154 16.74 -25.33 13.69
N ARG A 155 17.44 -25.62 12.60
CA ARG A 155 17.95 -24.61 11.68
C ARG A 155 17.13 -24.67 10.39
N ALA A 156 16.51 -23.54 10.02
CA ALA A 156 15.92 -23.38 8.70
C ALA A 156 16.99 -22.88 7.71
N THR A 157 17.04 -23.48 6.53
CA THR A 157 17.92 -23.08 5.43
C THR A 157 17.12 -22.97 4.14
N TRP A 158 17.51 -22.03 3.27
CA TRP A 158 16.94 -21.86 1.94
C TRP A 158 17.99 -21.30 0.99
N SER A 159 17.74 -21.40 -0.32
CA SER A 159 18.58 -20.76 -1.33
C SER A 159 18.35 -19.25 -1.31
N ALA A 160 19.46 -18.51 -1.34
CA ALA A 160 19.39 -17.05 -1.45
C ALA A 160 18.67 -16.64 -2.73
N VAL A 161 17.84 -15.61 -2.64
CA VAL A 161 17.16 -15.02 -3.78
C VAL A 161 17.92 -13.75 -4.14
N GLU A 162 18.33 -13.65 -5.41
CA GLU A 162 18.96 -12.45 -5.95
C GLU A 162 17.99 -11.28 -5.79
N GLU A 163 18.48 -10.11 -5.39
CA GLU A 163 17.69 -8.89 -5.12
C GLU A 163 16.82 -8.89 -3.85
N ALA A 164 16.84 -9.94 -3.03
CA ALA A 164 16.19 -9.92 -1.73
C ALA A 164 17.08 -9.26 -0.67
N ASP A 165 16.66 -8.13 -0.13
CA ASP A 165 17.38 -7.45 0.97
C ASP A 165 17.17 -8.14 2.33
N SER A 166 16.07 -8.87 2.49
CA SER A 166 15.71 -9.54 3.74
C SER A 166 14.69 -10.66 3.50
N TYR A 167 14.52 -11.52 4.51
CA TYR A 167 13.53 -12.59 4.51
C TYR A 167 12.67 -12.51 5.77
N ASN A 168 11.37 -12.68 5.61
CA ASN A 168 10.46 -12.91 6.72
C ASN A 168 10.25 -14.40 6.90
N VAL A 169 10.55 -14.92 8.08
CA VAL A 169 10.34 -16.32 8.42
C VAL A 169 9.18 -16.42 9.39
N GLU A 170 8.12 -17.10 9.00
CA GLU A 170 6.98 -17.40 9.87
C GLU A 170 7.02 -18.87 10.29
N LEU A 171 7.02 -19.12 11.59
CA LEU A 171 6.92 -20.47 12.15
C LEU A 171 5.51 -20.66 12.68
N ARG A 172 4.83 -21.69 12.19
CA ARG A 172 3.50 -22.09 12.67
C ARG A 172 3.56 -23.51 13.22
N GLU A 173 2.94 -23.72 14.37
CA GLU A 173 2.72 -25.06 14.89
C GLU A 173 1.63 -25.74 14.05
N SER A 174 1.94 -26.87 13.42
CA SER A 174 0.91 -27.65 12.74
C SER A 174 0.19 -28.51 13.77
N SER A 175 -1.09 -28.27 14.03
CA SER A 175 -1.91 -29.19 14.77
C SER A 175 -2.02 -30.50 13.98
N ALA A 176 -1.54 -31.61 14.55
CA ALA A 176 -1.52 -32.93 13.95
C ALA A 176 -2.91 -33.61 13.94
N ASP A 177 -3.99 -32.85 13.65
CA ASP A 177 -5.36 -33.37 13.56
C ASP A 177 -6.06 -32.84 12.29
N ALA A 178 -5.60 -33.30 11.14
CA ALA A 178 -6.42 -33.37 9.94
C ALA A 178 -6.15 -34.70 9.27
N SER A 179 -6.82 -35.75 9.73
CA SER A 179 -6.98 -36.96 8.94
C SER A 179 -7.76 -36.60 7.68
N PRO A 180 -7.27 -36.96 6.49
CA PRO A 180 -8.08 -36.83 5.28
C PRO A 180 -9.20 -37.86 5.32
N GLU A 181 -10.45 -37.41 5.22
CA GLU A 181 -11.57 -38.24 4.77
C GLU A 181 -11.58 -38.36 3.26
#